data_fdc5b514a4fc24a737eccb9c57242b3f
#
_entry.id   fdc5b514a4fc24a737eccb9c57242b3f
#
_cell.length_a   1.000
_cell.length_b   1.000
_cell.length_c   1.000
_cell.angle_alpha   90.00
_cell.angle_beta   90.00
_cell.angle_gamma   90.00
#
_symmetry.space_group_name_H-M   'P 1'
#
loop_
_entity.id
_entity.type
_entity.pdbx_description
1 polymer ?
#
loop_
_entity_poly.entity_id
_entity_poly.type
_entity_poly.pdbx_seq_one_letter_code
_entity_poly.pdbx_strand_id
1 'polypeptide(L)'
;MSVLTKNTKKNPIPLWKRIRFKLIFAFLIPVVFIIVLGFVSYQKATTQIISTYRDSVDQTVSMMNQYLTLSFDTVQSNYKGYMNEDILKQYLNGLYDNDATTLYNTPNTYEDTFIKAVTTDALLSNIYVLSDKEKTISTTKTKETGLLSAYLESSQGQILSADKAKYYLFGNQSEVDAKLGTDSSKYSLRLARYFSNAPAILIIDFKPSVLDTS
;
A
#
# COMPACT_ATOMS: atom_id res chain seq x y z
N MET A 1 86.34 67.07 -18.90
CA MET A 1 85.97 65.96 -19.80
C MET A 1 84.95 65.11 -19.02
N SER A 2 83.64 65.35 -19.25
CA SER A 2 82.56 64.70 -18.49
C SER A 2 81.96 63.59 -19.36
N VAL A 3 82.12 62.36 -18.94
CA VAL A 3 81.58 61.22 -19.64
C VAL A 3 80.16 60.97 -19.12
N LEU A 4 79.13 61.25 -19.95
CA LEU A 4 77.73 60.93 -19.73
C LEU A 4 77.47 59.47 -19.92
N THR A 5 77.30 58.77 -18.84
CA THR A 5 76.79 57.37 -18.86
C THR A 5 75.29 57.34 -19.16
N LYS A 6 74.97 56.85 -20.35
CA LYS A 6 73.58 56.68 -20.83
C LYS A 6 72.97 55.48 -20.18
N ASN A 7 72.11 55.64 -19.17
CA ASN A 7 71.44 54.62 -18.46
C ASN A 7 70.22 54.12 -19.31
N THR A 8 70.37 53.03 -20.07
CA THR A 8 69.33 52.43 -20.88
C THR A 8 68.43 51.62 -19.95
N LYS A 9 67.25 52.21 -19.58
CA LYS A 9 66.17 51.44 -18.95
C LYS A 9 65.75 50.32 -19.90
N LYS A 10 66.11 49.07 -19.60
CA LYS A 10 65.54 47.88 -20.23
C LYS A 10 64.06 47.78 -19.86
N ASN A 11 63.15 48.06 -20.79
CA ASN A 11 61.72 47.80 -20.62
C ASN A 11 61.52 46.32 -20.32
N PRO A 12 60.85 45.94 -19.21
CA PRO A 12 60.62 44.53 -18.91
C PRO A 12 59.71 43.94 -20.00
N ILE A 13 60.19 42.88 -20.67
CA ILE A 13 59.40 42.13 -21.66
C ILE A 13 58.11 41.61 -20.94
N PRO A 14 56.92 41.97 -21.40
CA PRO A 14 55.68 41.56 -20.75
C PRO A 14 55.63 40.04 -20.64
N LEU A 15 55.23 39.53 -19.50
CA LEU A 15 55.23 38.09 -19.14
C LEU A 15 54.58 37.23 -20.25
N TRP A 16 53.61 37.73 -20.94
CA TRP A 16 52.88 37.09 -22.06
C TRP A 16 53.78 36.82 -23.28
N LYS A 17 54.89 37.52 -23.47
CA LYS A 17 55.85 37.28 -24.59
C LYS A 17 56.91 36.24 -24.29
N ARG A 18 56.99 35.72 -23.05
CA ARG A 18 57.93 34.68 -22.69
C ARG A 18 57.41 33.33 -23.18
N ILE A 19 58.24 32.61 -23.95
CA ILE A 19 57.93 31.28 -24.52
C ILE A 19 57.42 30.31 -23.43
N ARG A 20 58.02 30.36 -22.25
CA ARG A 20 57.63 29.50 -21.09
C ARG A 20 56.16 29.75 -20.67
N PHE A 21 55.67 30.97 -20.69
CA PHE A 21 54.29 31.33 -20.32
C PHE A 21 53.31 30.77 -21.36
N LYS A 22 53.63 30.87 -22.65
CA LYS A 22 52.81 30.32 -23.74
C LYS A 22 52.70 28.82 -23.64
N LEU A 23 53.77 28.13 -23.26
CA LEU A 23 53.82 26.68 -23.11
C LEU A 23 52.98 26.23 -21.92
N ILE A 24 53.07 26.91 -20.77
CA ILE A 24 52.24 26.63 -19.58
C ILE A 24 50.76 26.79 -19.91
N PHE A 25 50.36 27.87 -20.58
CA PHE A 25 48.94 28.07 -20.96
C PHE A 25 48.46 27.05 -21.98
N ALA A 26 49.32 26.59 -22.94
CA ALA A 26 48.95 25.59 -23.90
C ALA A 26 48.64 24.23 -23.26
N PHE A 27 49.26 23.91 -22.13
CA PHE A 27 48.93 22.68 -21.35
C PHE A 27 47.83 22.91 -20.31
N LEU A 28 47.73 24.08 -19.73
CA LEU A 28 46.75 24.39 -18.68
C LEU A 28 45.29 24.47 -19.22
N ILE A 29 45.13 25.01 -20.42
CA ILE A 29 43.80 25.16 -21.06
C ILE A 29 43.11 23.80 -21.23
N PRO A 30 43.71 22.75 -21.83
CA PRO A 30 43.10 21.45 -21.96
C PRO A 30 42.75 20.83 -20.60
N VAL A 31 43.61 20.96 -19.58
CA VAL A 31 43.41 20.41 -18.24
C VAL A 31 42.19 21.09 -17.59
N VAL A 32 42.09 22.43 -17.64
CA VAL A 32 40.91 23.14 -17.13
C VAL A 32 39.63 22.69 -17.86
N PHE A 33 39.72 22.49 -19.18
CA PHE A 33 38.57 22.06 -19.96
C PHE A 33 38.08 20.67 -19.57
N ILE A 34 39.00 19.74 -19.30
CA ILE A 34 38.68 18.39 -18.82
C ILE A 34 38.04 18.45 -17.45
N ILE A 35 38.54 19.29 -16.53
CA ILE A 35 37.98 19.45 -15.20
C ILE A 35 36.54 20.01 -15.29
N VAL A 36 36.31 21.05 -16.11
CA VAL A 36 34.98 21.62 -16.30
C VAL A 36 34.00 20.63 -16.92
N LEU A 37 34.45 19.91 -17.96
CA LEU A 37 33.61 18.87 -18.58
C LEU A 37 33.29 17.74 -17.59
N GLY A 38 34.26 17.31 -16.81
CA GLY A 38 34.04 16.28 -15.76
C GLY A 38 33.02 16.74 -14.73
N PHE A 39 33.13 17.99 -14.27
CA PHE A 39 32.21 18.55 -13.29
C PHE A 39 30.76 18.68 -13.85
N VAL A 40 30.62 19.20 -15.06
CA VAL A 40 29.32 19.34 -15.73
C VAL A 40 28.68 17.97 -15.99
N SER A 41 29.49 17.00 -16.47
CA SER A 41 29.02 15.63 -16.70
C SER A 41 28.59 14.95 -15.42
N TYR A 42 29.35 15.12 -14.34
CA TYR A 42 28.98 14.59 -13.02
C TYR A 42 27.67 15.19 -12.50
N GLN A 43 27.50 16.51 -12.59
CA GLN A 43 26.23 17.13 -12.16
C GLN A 43 25.03 16.62 -12.98
N LYS A 44 25.17 16.56 -14.31
CA LYS A 44 24.11 16.04 -15.18
C LYS A 44 23.77 14.58 -14.87
N ALA A 45 24.79 13.74 -14.72
CA ALA A 45 24.60 12.32 -14.40
C ALA A 45 23.90 12.14 -13.03
N THR A 46 24.31 12.88 -12.01
CA THR A 46 23.69 12.81 -10.68
C THR A 46 22.22 13.27 -10.72
N THR A 47 21.95 14.39 -11.38
CA THR A 47 20.56 14.89 -11.50
C THR A 47 19.68 13.91 -12.26
N GLN A 48 20.20 13.31 -13.33
CA GLN A 48 19.45 12.34 -14.13
C GLN A 48 19.18 11.03 -13.37
N ILE A 49 20.16 10.54 -12.61
CA ILE A 49 19.99 9.36 -11.75
C ILE A 49 18.90 9.63 -10.70
N ILE A 50 18.94 10.78 -10.01
CA ILE A 50 17.94 11.13 -9.00
C ILE A 50 16.55 11.28 -9.64
N SER A 51 16.45 11.93 -10.81
CA SER A 51 15.18 12.05 -11.53
C SER A 51 14.63 10.67 -11.93
N THR A 52 15.44 9.83 -12.56
CA THR A 52 15.04 8.48 -12.98
C THR A 52 14.62 7.63 -11.78
N TYR A 53 15.33 7.74 -10.65
CA TYR A 53 14.95 7.03 -9.43
C TYR A 53 13.60 7.50 -8.88
N ARG A 54 13.36 8.80 -8.83
CA ARG A 54 12.05 9.37 -8.42
C ARG A 54 10.93 8.89 -9.33
N ASP A 55 11.12 9.00 -10.65
CA ASP A 55 10.13 8.56 -11.63
C ASP A 55 9.82 7.07 -11.48
N SER A 56 10.84 6.24 -11.21
CA SER A 56 10.66 4.81 -10.97
C SER A 56 9.88 4.54 -9.68
N VAL A 57 10.16 5.27 -8.60
CA VAL A 57 9.42 5.15 -7.33
C VAL A 57 7.98 5.59 -7.53
N ASP A 58 7.72 6.71 -8.18
CA ASP A 58 6.37 7.22 -8.43
C ASP A 58 5.57 6.25 -9.31
N GLN A 59 6.18 5.65 -10.33
CA GLN A 59 5.56 4.61 -11.15
C GLN A 59 5.24 3.36 -10.31
N THR A 60 6.17 2.91 -9.47
CA THR A 60 5.96 1.74 -8.60
C THR A 60 4.81 1.98 -7.64
N VAL A 61 4.77 3.14 -6.98
CA VAL A 61 3.67 3.52 -6.08
C VAL A 61 2.34 3.61 -6.81
N SER A 62 2.34 4.17 -8.03
CA SER A 62 1.14 4.26 -8.86
C SER A 62 0.61 2.88 -9.27
N MET A 63 1.50 1.99 -9.72
CA MET A 63 1.14 0.60 -10.07
C MET A 63 0.62 -0.17 -8.86
N MET A 64 1.26 -0.01 -7.69
CA MET A 64 0.81 -0.63 -6.44
C MET A 64 -0.59 -0.14 -6.05
N ASN A 65 -0.84 1.17 -6.14
CA ASN A 65 -2.16 1.74 -5.88
C ASN A 65 -3.23 1.21 -6.84
N GLN A 66 -2.93 1.11 -8.14
CA GLN A 66 -3.83 0.52 -9.13
C GLN A 66 -4.09 -0.96 -8.83
N TYR A 67 -3.06 -1.73 -8.49
CA TYR A 67 -3.21 -3.15 -8.13
C TYR A 67 -4.09 -3.33 -6.90
N LEU A 68 -3.87 -2.56 -5.83
CA LEU A 68 -4.68 -2.61 -4.62
C LEU A 68 -6.14 -2.23 -4.93
N THR A 69 -6.37 -1.16 -5.67
CA THR A 69 -7.72 -0.72 -6.05
C THR A 69 -8.44 -1.82 -6.83
N LEU A 70 -7.81 -2.38 -7.86
CA LEU A 70 -8.40 -3.47 -8.66
C LEU A 70 -8.68 -4.71 -7.81
N SER A 71 -7.77 -5.06 -6.91
CA SER A 71 -7.91 -6.21 -6.00
C SER A 71 -9.10 -6.02 -5.06
N PHE A 72 -9.24 -4.84 -4.45
CA PHE A 72 -10.37 -4.52 -3.58
C PHE A 72 -11.69 -4.46 -4.33
N ASP A 73 -11.73 -3.88 -5.52
CA ASP A 73 -12.93 -3.83 -6.36
C ASP A 73 -13.37 -5.25 -6.78
N THR A 74 -12.43 -6.12 -7.10
CA THR A 74 -12.71 -7.52 -7.44
C THR A 74 -13.28 -8.27 -6.24
N VAL A 75 -12.65 -8.17 -5.08
CA VAL A 75 -13.13 -8.77 -3.83
C VAL A 75 -14.51 -8.23 -3.49
N GLN A 76 -14.68 -6.89 -3.50
CA GLN A 76 -15.96 -6.27 -3.24
C GLN A 76 -17.06 -6.75 -4.20
N SER A 77 -16.77 -6.86 -5.50
CA SER A 77 -17.72 -7.33 -6.50
C SER A 77 -18.15 -8.76 -6.24
N ASN A 78 -17.20 -9.65 -5.93
CA ASN A 78 -17.47 -11.05 -5.63
C ASN A 78 -18.36 -11.20 -4.40
N TYR A 79 -18.04 -10.49 -3.31
CA TYR A 79 -18.78 -10.62 -2.05
C TYR A 79 -20.07 -9.81 -2.01
N LYS A 80 -20.23 -8.80 -2.87
CA LYS A 80 -21.51 -8.12 -3.08
C LYS A 80 -22.61 -9.08 -3.57
N GLY A 81 -22.22 -10.11 -4.33
CA GLY A 81 -23.10 -11.23 -4.70
C GLY A 81 -23.69 -11.89 -3.47
N TYR A 82 -22.86 -12.40 -2.57
CA TYR A 82 -23.30 -13.06 -1.32
C TYR A 82 -24.15 -12.16 -0.43
N MET A 83 -23.76 -10.88 -0.29
CA MET A 83 -24.52 -9.91 0.49
C MET A 83 -25.93 -9.66 -0.07
N ASN A 84 -26.17 -9.93 -1.34
CA ASN A 84 -27.46 -9.75 -2.00
C ASN A 84 -28.29 -11.03 -2.09
N GLU A 85 -27.72 -12.19 -1.74
CA GLU A 85 -28.45 -13.47 -1.76
C GLU A 85 -29.58 -13.48 -0.74
N ASP A 86 -30.78 -13.77 -1.22
CA ASP A 86 -31.98 -13.71 -0.39
C ASP A 86 -31.99 -14.79 0.70
N ILE A 87 -31.45 -15.98 0.42
CA ILE A 87 -31.35 -17.08 1.40
C ILE A 87 -30.49 -16.65 2.59
N LEU A 88 -29.32 -16.07 2.33
CA LEU A 88 -28.44 -15.59 3.39
C LEU A 88 -29.07 -14.48 4.22
N LYS A 89 -29.69 -13.49 3.57
CA LYS A 89 -30.41 -12.40 4.27
C LYS A 89 -31.55 -12.92 5.13
N GLN A 90 -32.37 -13.83 4.59
CA GLN A 90 -33.48 -14.43 5.32
C GLN A 90 -32.99 -15.24 6.52
N TYR A 91 -31.91 -16.01 6.35
CA TYR A 91 -31.26 -16.71 7.45
C TYR A 91 -30.78 -15.72 8.54
N LEU A 92 -30.04 -14.65 8.18
CA LEU A 92 -29.55 -13.64 9.11
C LEU A 92 -30.70 -12.89 9.81
N ASN A 93 -31.83 -12.66 9.14
CA ASN A 93 -33.04 -12.06 9.70
C ASN A 93 -33.86 -13.02 10.57
N GLY A 94 -33.52 -14.32 10.61
CA GLY A 94 -34.21 -15.30 11.44
C GLY A 94 -35.51 -15.85 10.86
N LEU A 95 -35.72 -15.71 9.54
CA LEU A 95 -36.91 -16.29 8.91
C LEU A 95 -36.94 -17.82 8.97
N TYR A 96 -35.77 -18.45 9.09
CA TYR A 96 -35.62 -19.91 9.15
C TYR A 96 -35.42 -20.46 10.57
N ASP A 97 -35.71 -19.68 11.62
CA ASP A 97 -35.50 -20.10 13.02
C ASP A 97 -36.38 -21.31 13.40
N ASN A 98 -37.47 -21.53 12.68
CA ASN A 98 -38.39 -22.66 12.86
C ASN A 98 -38.14 -23.80 11.81
N ASP A 99 -37.22 -23.63 10.89
CA ASP A 99 -36.85 -24.68 9.90
C ASP A 99 -35.48 -25.24 10.23
N ALA A 100 -35.45 -26.35 10.99
CA ALA A 100 -34.22 -26.96 11.45
C ALA A 100 -33.27 -27.37 10.30
N THR A 101 -33.80 -27.73 9.13
CA THR A 101 -33.01 -28.14 7.98
C THR A 101 -32.29 -26.93 7.35
N THR A 102 -33.02 -25.86 7.10
CA THR A 102 -32.41 -24.64 6.53
C THR A 102 -31.52 -23.94 7.56
N LEU A 103 -31.90 -23.93 8.85
CA LEU A 103 -31.09 -23.38 9.93
C LEU A 103 -29.72 -24.06 10.04
N TYR A 104 -29.64 -25.37 9.82
CA TYR A 104 -28.40 -26.15 9.87
C TYR A 104 -27.60 -26.03 8.55
N ASN A 105 -28.27 -26.16 7.40
CA ASN A 105 -27.58 -26.25 6.12
C ASN A 105 -27.05 -24.92 5.62
N THR A 106 -27.74 -23.82 5.87
CA THR A 106 -27.35 -22.49 5.37
C THR A 106 -25.96 -22.06 5.87
N PRO A 107 -25.67 -22.04 7.19
CA PRO A 107 -24.34 -21.64 7.66
C PRO A 107 -23.24 -22.57 7.14
N ASN A 108 -23.48 -23.89 7.11
CA ASN A 108 -22.49 -24.85 6.61
C ASN A 108 -22.16 -24.62 5.13
N THR A 109 -23.18 -24.35 4.30
CA THR A 109 -22.99 -24.07 2.86
C THR A 109 -22.15 -22.83 2.64
N TYR A 110 -22.40 -21.74 3.38
CA TYR A 110 -21.63 -20.51 3.27
C TYR A 110 -20.25 -20.63 3.91
N GLU A 111 -20.10 -21.36 5.02
CA GLU A 111 -18.79 -21.65 5.62
C GLU A 111 -17.90 -22.39 4.62
N ASP A 112 -18.39 -23.45 3.99
CA ASP A 112 -17.65 -24.20 2.96
C ASP A 112 -17.29 -23.31 1.76
N THR A 113 -18.23 -22.46 1.34
CA THR A 113 -18.00 -21.51 0.24
C THR A 113 -16.90 -20.49 0.58
N PHE A 114 -16.92 -19.96 1.80
CA PHE A 114 -15.92 -19.00 2.28
C PHE A 114 -14.56 -19.67 2.50
N ILE A 115 -14.51 -20.89 3.06
CA ILE A 115 -13.28 -21.66 3.20
C ILE A 115 -12.67 -21.93 1.81
N LYS A 116 -13.48 -22.32 0.84
CA LYS A 116 -13.01 -22.51 -0.54
C LYS A 116 -12.46 -21.21 -1.13
N ALA A 117 -13.15 -20.08 -0.94
CA ALA A 117 -12.70 -18.78 -1.41
C ALA A 117 -11.34 -18.39 -0.81
N VAL A 118 -11.19 -18.49 0.51
CA VAL A 118 -9.93 -18.18 1.22
C VAL A 118 -8.79 -19.13 0.80
N THR A 119 -9.12 -20.38 0.46
CA THR A 119 -8.11 -21.35 0.02
C THR A 119 -7.65 -21.11 -1.42
N THR A 120 -8.55 -20.64 -2.30
CA THR A 120 -8.26 -20.44 -3.72
C THR A 120 -7.78 -19.05 -4.06
N ASP A 121 -8.16 -18.04 -3.27
CA ASP A 121 -7.76 -16.65 -3.47
C ASP A 121 -6.48 -16.35 -2.69
N ALA A 122 -5.45 -15.90 -3.42
CA ALA A 122 -4.15 -15.58 -2.83
C ALA A 122 -4.19 -14.37 -1.88
N LEU A 123 -5.20 -13.51 -2.02
CA LEU A 123 -5.31 -12.24 -1.27
C LEU A 123 -6.03 -12.42 0.07
N LEU A 124 -6.92 -13.42 0.19
CA LEU A 124 -7.82 -13.56 1.33
C LEU A 124 -7.20 -14.38 2.46
N SER A 125 -7.37 -13.90 3.68
CA SER A 125 -6.99 -14.60 4.91
C SER A 125 -8.20 -15.23 5.60
N ASN A 126 -9.22 -14.42 5.91
CA ASN A 126 -10.43 -14.88 6.58
C ASN A 126 -11.66 -14.13 6.10
N ILE A 127 -12.83 -14.75 6.28
CA ILE A 127 -14.14 -14.15 6.01
C ILE A 127 -15.05 -14.43 7.20
N TYR A 128 -15.79 -13.39 7.62
CA TYR A 128 -16.74 -13.46 8.72
C TYR A 128 -18.04 -12.79 8.34
N VAL A 129 -19.16 -13.41 8.67
CA VAL A 129 -20.48 -12.79 8.71
C VAL A 129 -20.95 -12.83 10.16
N LEU A 130 -21.09 -11.66 10.78
CA LEU A 130 -21.52 -11.53 12.18
C LEU A 130 -22.94 -10.94 12.20
N SER A 131 -23.84 -11.59 12.94
CA SER A 131 -25.24 -11.19 13.08
C SER A 131 -25.62 -10.94 14.54
N ASP A 132 -26.61 -10.10 14.78
CA ASP A 132 -27.16 -9.80 16.09
C ASP A 132 -27.87 -11.02 16.74
N LYS A 133 -28.29 -11.99 15.93
CA LYS A 133 -28.92 -13.24 16.36
C LYS A 133 -27.93 -14.35 16.62
N GLU A 134 -26.68 -14.02 16.89
CA GLU A 134 -25.58 -14.95 17.11
C GLU A 134 -25.34 -15.95 15.95
N LYS A 135 -25.87 -15.62 14.76
CA LYS A 135 -25.69 -16.39 13.53
C LYS A 135 -24.38 -16.02 12.87
N THR A 136 -23.29 -16.53 13.42
CA THR A 136 -21.95 -16.30 12.88
C THR A 136 -21.62 -17.35 11.83
N ILE A 137 -21.14 -16.90 10.67
CA ILE A 137 -20.52 -17.74 9.64
C ILE A 137 -19.07 -17.29 9.53
N SER A 138 -18.11 -18.19 9.71
CA SER A 138 -16.70 -17.82 9.83
C SER A 138 -15.78 -18.89 9.32
N THR A 139 -14.72 -18.49 8.63
CA THR A 139 -13.64 -19.40 8.20
C THR A 139 -12.70 -19.82 9.35
N THR A 140 -12.74 -19.12 10.49
CA THR A 140 -11.86 -19.40 11.66
C THR A 140 -12.45 -20.36 12.67
N LYS A 141 -13.67 -20.87 12.47
CA LYS A 141 -14.38 -21.77 13.40
C LYS A 141 -14.50 -21.22 14.83
N THR A 142 -14.61 -19.91 14.99
CA THR A 142 -14.88 -19.31 16.30
C THR A 142 -16.21 -19.80 16.85
N LYS A 143 -16.26 -20.11 18.16
CA LYS A 143 -17.48 -20.49 18.89
C LYS A 143 -17.96 -19.40 19.84
N GLU A 144 -17.33 -18.23 19.77
CA GLU A 144 -17.68 -17.10 20.64
C GLU A 144 -19.05 -16.55 20.27
N THR A 145 -19.83 -16.17 21.30
CA THR A 145 -21.14 -15.49 21.17
C THR A 145 -20.97 -13.98 21.30
N GLY A 146 -21.97 -13.22 20.88
CA GLY A 146 -21.94 -11.75 20.98
C GLY A 146 -20.87 -11.07 20.14
N LEU A 147 -20.40 -11.71 19.06
CA LEU A 147 -19.33 -11.19 18.22
C LEU A 147 -19.70 -9.89 17.52
N LEU A 148 -20.95 -9.74 17.06
CA LEU A 148 -21.38 -8.52 16.42
C LEU A 148 -21.33 -7.34 17.39
N SER A 149 -21.91 -7.48 18.60
CA SER A 149 -21.88 -6.42 19.62
C SER A 149 -20.46 -6.08 20.03
N ALA A 150 -19.61 -7.08 20.27
CA ALA A 150 -18.20 -6.86 20.58
C ALA A 150 -17.46 -6.12 19.46
N TYR A 151 -17.76 -6.42 18.19
CA TYR A 151 -17.15 -5.71 17.07
C TYR A 151 -17.67 -4.27 16.97
N LEU A 152 -18.96 -4.05 17.16
CA LEU A 152 -19.56 -2.70 17.06
C LEU A 152 -19.13 -1.77 18.21
N GLU A 153 -18.78 -2.31 19.37
CA GLU A 153 -18.21 -1.58 20.49
C GLU A 153 -16.75 -1.19 20.29
N SER A 154 -16.03 -1.89 19.40
CA SER A 154 -14.65 -1.59 19.07
C SER A 154 -14.48 -0.29 18.30
N SER A 155 -13.27 0.24 18.25
CA SER A 155 -12.92 1.44 17.47
C SER A 155 -13.30 1.31 15.98
N GLN A 156 -13.06 0.15 15.37
CA GLN A 156 -13.44 -0.13 13.98
C GLN A 156 -14.97 -0.18 13.80
N GLY A 157 -15.68 -0.79 14.72
CA GLY A 157 -17.13 -0.90 14.70
C GLY A 157 -17.84 0.45 14.85
N GLN A 158 -17.30 1.34 15.66
CA GLN A 158 -17.83 2.71 15.81
C GLN A 158 -17.72 3.50 14.49
N ILE A 159 -16.57 3.41 13.80
CA ILE A 159 -16.38 4.04 12.49
C ILE A 159 -17.36 3.43 11.47
N LEU A 160 -17.48 2.11 11.42
CA LEU A 160 -18.39 1.40 10.53
C LEU A 160 -19.86 1.81 10.76
N SER A 161 -20.24 2.06 12.00
CA SER A 161 -21.60 2.44 12.40
C SER A 161 -21.99 3.85 11.99
N ALA A 162 -21.01 4.72 11.73
CA ALA A 162 -21.25 6.10 11.33
C ALA A 162 -21.90 6.22 9.94
N ASP A 163 -21.56 5.32 9.00
CA ASP A 163 -22.20 5.25 7.68
C ASP A 163 -22.30 3.79 7.22
N LYS A 164 -23.46 3.19 7.49
CA LYS A 164 -23.74 1.77 7.17
C LYS A 164 -23.80 1.45 5.68
N ALA A 165 -23.90 2.46 4.81
CA ALA A 165 -23.99 2.25 3.37
C ALA A 165 -22.62 1.99 2.74
N LYS A 166 -21.56 2.44 3.39
CA LYS A 166 -20.17 2.30 2.91
C LYS A 166 -19.50 1.02 3.38
N TYR A 167 -18.45 0.66 2.68
CA TYR A 167 -17.43 -0.26 3.18
C TYR A 167 -16.23 0.54 3.72
N TYR A 168 -15.58 -0.02 4.69
CA TYR A 168 -14.40 0.57 5.31
C TYR A 168 -13.24 -0.39 5.25
N LEU A 169 -12.06 0.16 5.02
CA LEU A 169 -10.81 -0.58 5.04
C LEU A 169 -10.00 -0.15 6.28
N PHE A 170 -9.69 -1.12 7.12
CA PHE A 170 -8.95 -0.92 8.37
C PHE A 170 -7.59 -1.60 8.29
N GLY A 171 -6.63 -1.12 9.08
CA GLY A 171 -5.37 -1.82 9.32
C GLY A 171 -5.54 -3.09 10.17
N ASN A 172 -4.43 -3.78 10.39
CA ASN A 172 -4.36 -5.09 11.05
C ASN A 172 -4.39 -5.05 12.58
N GLN A 173 -5.01 -4.05 13.19
CA GLN A 173 -5.16 -3.98 14.63
C GLN A 173 -6.64 -3.93 14.99
N SER A 174 -7.11 -4.91 15.75
CA SER A 174 -8.48 -4.95 16.22
C SER A 174 -8.56 -5.53 17.63
N GLU A 175 -9.33 -4.86 18.48
CA GLU A 175 -9.60 -5.26 19.85
C GLU A 175 -10.35 -6.59 19.93
N VAL A 176 -10.96 -7.02 18.80
CA VAL A 176 -11.78 -8.24 18.73
C VAL A 176 -11.10 -9.42 18.02
N ASP A 177 -9.83 -9.27 17.61
CA ASP A 177 -9.14 -10.32 16.85
C ASP A 177 -9.12 -11.68 17.57
N ALA A 178 -8.81 -11.66 18.85
CA ALA A 178 -8.79 -12.90 19.64
C ALA A 178 -10.16 -13.61 19.65
N LYS A 179 -11.27 -12.84 19.75
CA LYS A 179 -12.64 -13.37 19.70
C LYS A 179 -13.01 -13.90 18.31
N LEU A 180 -12.46 -13.29 17.26
CA LEU A 180 -12.63 -13.76 15.87
C LEU A 180 -11.74 -14.96 15.53
N GLY A 181 -10.89 -15.40 16.45
CA GLY A 181 -9.97 -16.50 16.21
C GLY A 181 -8.83 -16.18 15.27
N THR A 182 -8.43 -14.92 15.21
CA THR A 182 -7.32 -14.40 14.40
C THR A 182 -6.38 -13.55 15.24
N ASP A 183 -5.32 -13.04 14.64
CA ASP A 183 -4.39 -12.10 15.24
C ASP A 183 -3.77 -11.19 14.16
N SER A 184 -3.11 -10.11 14.57
CA SER A 184 -2.54 -9.10 13.67
C SER A 184 -1.45 -9.63 12.72
N SER A 185 -0.90 -10.82 12.95
CA SER A 185 0.10 -11.42 12.07
C SER A 185 -0.52 -12.14 10.87
N LYS A 186 -1.81 -12.48 10.95
CA LYS A 186 -2.52 -13.26 9.92
C LYS A 186 -3.15 -12.43 8.83
N TYR A 187 -3.29 -11.13 9.03
CA TYR A 187 -3.85 -10.23 8.04
C TYR A 187 -3.17 -8.86 8.08
N SER A 188 -3.20 -8.14 6.96
CA SER A 188 -2.67 -6.78 6.85
C SER A 188 -3.76 -5.71 6.82
N LEU A 189 -4.85 -6.02 6.15
CA LEU A 189 -5.99 -5.13 5.97
C LEU A 189 -7.29 -5.88 6.24
N ARG A 190 -8.29 -5.16 6.73
CA ARG A 190 -9.63 -5.67 7.01
C ARG A 190 -10.67 -4.81 6.31
N LEU A 191 -11.47 -5.40 5.42
CA LEU A 191 -12.65 -4.78 4.85
C LEU A 191 -13.86 -5.11 5.70
N ALA A 192 -14.66 -4.11 6.06
CA ALA A 192 -15.90 -4.32 6.80
C ALA A 192 -17.06 -3.57 6.14
N ARG A 193 -18.25 -4.18 6.12
CA ARG A 193 -19.47 -3.61 5.57
C ARG A 193 -20.73 -4.17 6.23
N TYR A 194 -21.75 -3.33 6.39
CA TYR A 194 -23.09 -3.76 6.77
C TYR A 194 -23.84 -4.41 5.61
N PHE A 195 -24.65 -5.44 5.92
CA PHE A 195 -25.68 -5.92 5.01
C PHE A 195 -26.78 -4.85 4.87
N SER A 196 -27.28 -4.64 3.65
CA SER A 196 -28.28 -3.59 3.40
C SER A 196 -29.64 -3.90 4.05
N ASN A 197 -30.02 -5.18 4.15
CA ASN A 197 -31.33 -5.63 4.59
C ASN A 197 -31.27 -6.75 5.63
N ALA A 198 -30.19 -6.83 6.40
CA ALA A 198 -30.05 -7.75 7.52
C ALA A 198 -29.21 -7.12 8.64
N PRO A 199 -29.50 -7.41 9.91
CA PRO A 199 -28.74 -6.91 11.05
C PRO A 199 -27.42 -7.69 11.20
N ALA A 200 -26.56 -7.55 10.20
CA ALA A 200 -25.31 -8.27 10.11
C ALA A 200 -24.21 -7.42 9.44
N ILE A 201 -22.97 -7.79 9.68
CA ILE A 201 -21.80 -7.23 9.00
C ILE A 201 -21.00 -8.35 8.32
N LEU A 202 -20.42 -8.02 7.17
CA LEU A 202 -19.42 -8.81 6.48
C LEU A 202 -18.04 -8.24 6.81
N ILE A 203 -17.12 -9.10 7.20
CA ILE A 203 -15.71 -8.78 7.44
C ILE A 203 -14.87 -9.67 6.55
N ILE A 204 -13.88 -9.10 5.88
CA ILE A 204 -12.93 -9.82 5.03
C ILE A 204 -11.52 -9.38 5.41
N ASP A 205 -10.69 -10.32 5.82
CA ASP A 205 -9.30 -10.11 6.15
C ASP A 205 -8.40 -10.47 4.96
N PHE A 206 -7.47 -9.57 4.63
CA PHE A 206 -6.49 -9.76 3.56
C PHE A 206 -5.16 -10.21 4.13
N LYS A 207 -4.51 -11.16 3.45
CA LYS A 207 -3.19 -11.66 3.84
C LYS A 207 -2.13 -10.54 3.91
N PRO A 208 -1.11 -10.68 4.76
CA PRO A 208 0.01 -9.73 4.82
C PRO A 208 0.71 -9.54 3.48
N SER A 209 0.79 -10.60 2.65
CA SER A 209 1.39 -10.56 1.31
C SER A 209 0.74 -9.57 0.35
N VAL A 210 -0.45 -9.05 0.65
CA VAL A 210 -1.09 -7.98 -0.16
C VAL A 210 -0.29 -6.68 -0.10
N LEU A 211 0.39 -6.41 1.02
CA LEU A 211 1.26 -5.24 1.21
C LEU A 211 2.74 -5.55 1.02
N ASP A 212 3.13 -6.83 0.97
CA ASP A 212 4.49 -7.29 0.76
C ASP A 212 4.78 -7.38 -0.74
N THR A 213 5.29 -6.31 -1.31
CA THR A 213 5.77 -6.24 -2.71
C THR A 213 7.27 -6.41 -2.79
N SER A 214 7.86 -7.31 -1.97
CA SER A 214 9.30 -7.62 -2.03
C SER A 214 9.64 -8.56 -3.19
#